data_59b254a8c43c29fc81c561ba85705399
#
_entry.id   59b254a8c43c29fc81c561ba85705399
#
_cell.length_a   1.000
_cell.length_b   1.000
_cell.length_c   1.000
_cell.angle_alpha   90.00
_cell.angle_beta   90.00
_cell.angle_gamma   90.00
#
_symmetry.space_group_name_H-M   'P 1'
#
loop_
_entity.id
_entity.type
_entity.pdbx_description
1 polymer ?
#
loop_
_entity_poly.entity_id
_entity_poly.type
_entity_poly.pdbx_seq_one_letter_code
_entity_poly.pdbx_strand_id
1 'polypeptide(L)'
;MKQIILLGLLVLSFIGCTKYNQIDTGLAQKKYPGNMYEYLHSDSYNWDSLLVFIDYLGLEDYFTGKKAGYEEITFFGPTNHSIRRKIYEKYTWSATWQKVYLYHSVKEFIEGEGEEYCRQLILSHI
;
A
#
# COMPACT_ATOMS: atom_id res chain seq x y z
N MET A 1 44.45 -36.63 6.93
CA MET A 1 44.31 -35.35 7.67
C MET A 1 43.70 -34.21 6.83
N LYS A 2 44.19 -33.91 5.62
CA LYS A 2 43.63 -32.83 4.76
C LYS A 2 42.15 -33.03 4.41
N GLN A 3 41.69 -34.27 4.16
CA GLN A 3 40.28 -34.55 3.84
C GLN A 3 39.32 -34.32 5.03
N ILE A 4 39.78 -34.59 6.24
CA ILE A 4 39.01 -34.40 7.48
C ILE A 4 38.83 -32.88 7.77
N ILE A 5 39.86 -32.09 7.49
CA ILE A 5 39.84 -30.64 7.63
C ILE A 5 38.85 -30.02 6.61
N LEU A 6 38.84 -30.52 5.36
CA LEU A 6 37.94 -30.05 4.32
C LEU A 6 36.47 -30.36 4.65
N LEU A 7 36.22 -31.56 5.21
CA LEU A 7 34.89 -31.98 5.63
C LEU A 7 34.40 -31.12 6.82
N GLY A 8 35.27 -30.80 7.78
CA GLY A 8 34.96 -29.93 8.90
C GLY A 8 34.63 -28.49 8.49
N LEU A 9 35.35 -27.95 7.51
CA LEU A 9 35.07 -26.64 6.93
C LEU A 9 33.72 -26.59 6.20
N LEU A 10 33.37 -27.68 5.49
CA LEU A 10 32.08 -27.77 4.80
C LEU A 10 30.90 -27.82 5.76
N VAL A 11 31.04 -28.53 6.89
CA VAL A 11 29.98 -28.60 7.92
C VAL A 11 29.78 -27.26 8.63
N LEU A 12 30.83 -26.48 8.85
CA LEU A 12 30.75 -25.15 9.48
C LEU A 12 30.02 -24.12 8.59
N SER A 13 30.01 -24.30 7.27
CA SER A 13 29.30 -23.38 6.37
C SER A 13 27.77 -23.54 6.39
N PHE A 14 27.22 -24.61 6.96
CA PHE A 14 25.77 -24.83 7.08
C PHE A 14 25.14 -24.30 8.38
N ILE A 15 25.93 -23.78 9.31
CA ILE A 15 25.43 -23.30 10.61
C ILE A 15 24.97 -21.81 10.56
N GLY A 16 25.00 -21.18 9.39
CA GLY A 16 24.75 -19.75 9.18
C GLY A 16 23.29 -19.28 9.10
N CYS A 17 22.30 -20.16 9.19
CA CYS A 17 20.89 -19.75 9.23
C CYS A 17 20.41 -19.57 10.66
N THR A 18 20.72 -18.45 11.27
CA THR A 18 20.20 -18.13 12.59
C THR A 18 18.74 -17.65 12.49
N LYS A 19 17.84 -18.32 13.23
CA LYS A 19 16.43 -18.00 13.48
C LYS A 19 16.19 -16.59 14.08
N TYR A 20 17.25 -15.82 14.31
CA TYR A 20 17.26 -14.64 15.16
C TYR A 20 17.48 -13.31 14.43
N ASN A 21 17.27 -13.27 13.10
CA ASN A 21 17.35 -12.00 12.36
C ASN A 21 16.10 -11.11 12.48
N GLN A 22 15.09 -11.53 13.24
CA GLN A 22 13.97 -10.67 13.62
C GLN A 22 14.21 -10.13 15.03
N ILE A 23 14.71 -8.93 15.12
CA ILE A 23 14.68 -8.16 16.36
C ILE A 23 13.22 -7.74 16.54
N ASP A 24 12.51 -8.43 17.44
CA ASP A 24 11.18 -7.99 17.86
C ASP A 24 11.38 -6.72 18.72
N THR A 25 11.18 -5.56 18.09
CA THR A 25 11.30 -4.26 18.77
C THR A 25 10.10 -3.98 19.68
N GLY A 26 9.12 -4.87 19.74
CA GLY A 26 7.86 -4.67 20.48
C GLY A 26 6.95 -3.60 19.88
N LEU A 27 7.36 -2.97 18.77
CA LEU A 27 6.60 -1.91 18.09
C LEU A 27 5.68 -2.48 17.01
N ALA A 28 5.98 -3.65 16.46
CA ALA A 28 5.17 -4.30 15.44
C ALA A 28 4.05 -5.11 16.08
N GLN A 29 2.84 -4.65 15.99
CA GLN A 29 1.68 -5.45 16.39
C GLN A 29 1.33 -6.46 15.28
N LYS A 30 1.22 -7.74 15.64
CA LYS A 30 0.87 -8.83 14.71
C LYS A 30 -0.54 -8.70 14.13
N LYS A 31 -1.42 -7.99 14.82
CA LYS A 31 -2.80 -7.79 14.42
C LYS A 31 -3.30 -6.43 14.92
N TYR A 32 -3.88 -5.65 14.03
CA TYR A 32 -4.60 -4.45 14.41
C TYR A 32 -5.94 -4.84 15.09
N PRO A 33 -6.35 -4.18 16.19
CA PRO A 33 -7.54 -4.57 16.96
C PRO A 33 -8.88 -4.19 16.31
N GLY A 34 -8.86 -3.54 15.14
CA GLY A 34 -10.04 -3.10 14.39
C GLY A 34 -10.10 -3.69 12.97
N ASN A 35 -10.99 -3.13 12.16
CA ASN A 35 -11.10 -3.46 10.74
C ASN A 35 -10.08 -2.66 9.89
N MET A 36 -10.04 -2.95 8.58
CA MET A 36 -9.11 -2.30 7.66
C MET A 36 -9.38 -0.79 7.54
N TYR A 37 -10.63 -0.36 7.53
CA TYR A 37 -10.99 1.05 7.44
C TYR A 37 -10.48 1.85 8.65
N GLU A 38 -10.65 1.29 9.86
CA GLU A 38 -10.11 1.89 11.09
C GLU A 38 -8.58 1.92 11.09
N TYR A 39 -7.94 0.87 10.55
CA TYR A 39 -6.49 0.86 10.39
C TYR A 39 -6.01 2.00 9.48
N LEU A 40 -6.65 2.21 8.34
CA LEU A 40 -6.31 3.30 7.42
C LEU A 40 -6.47 4.68 8.10
N HIS A 41 -7.51 4.88 8.89
CA HIS A 41 -7.71 6.10 9.67
C HIS A 41 -6.67 6.33 10.77
N SER A 42 -6.05 5.26 11.28
CA SER A 42 -5.03 5.38 12.34
C SER A 42 -3.70 5.99 11.87
N ASP A 43 -3.46 6.04 10.57
CA ASP A 43 -2.23 6.56 9.98
C ASP A 43 -2.51 7.45 8.75
N SER A 44 -2.94 8.67 9.02
CA SER A 44 -3.24 9.68 7.99
C SER A 44 -2.02 10.05 7.13
N TYR A 45 -0.81 9.96 7.69
CA TYR A 45 0.42 10.24 6.94
C TYR A 45 0.55 9.36 5.70
N ASN A 46 0.16 8.09 5.80
CA ASN A 46 0.25 7.14 4.70
C ASN A 46 -1.04 7.02 3.88
N TRP A 47 -2.23 7.21 4.48
CA TRP A 47 -3.50 6.76 3.89
C TRP A 47 -4.55 7.83 3.64
N ASP A 48 -4.32 9.10 4.00
CA ASP A 48 -5.30 10.17 3.89
C ASP A 48 -5.90 10.31 2.47
N SER A 49 -5.05 10.27 1.44
CA SER A 49 -5.51 10.35 0.05
C SER A 49 -6.34 9.12 -0.38
N LEU A 50 -6.02 7.93 0.15
CA LEU A 50 -6.78 6.72 -0.09
C LEU A 50 -8.15 6.79 0.57
N LEU A 51 -8.23 7.30 1.80
CA LEU A 51 -9.48 7.51 2.52
C LEU A 51 -10.41 8.44 1.76
N VAL A 52 -9.88 9.51 1.14
CA VAL A 52 -10.70 10.38 0.28
C VAL A 52 -11.31 9.60 -0.90
N PHE A 53 -10.61 8.64 -1.51
CA PHE A 53 -11.20 7.78 -2.54
C PHE A 53 -12.29 6.87 -1.97
N ILE A 54 -12.01 6.21 -0.84
CA ILE A 54 -12.94 5.27 -0.20
C ILE A 54 -14.24 5.99 0.16
N ASP A 55 -14.15 7.14 0.82
CA ASP A 55 -15.30 7.90 1.30
C ASP A 55 -16.09 8.52 0.15
N TYR A 56 -15.41 9.17 -0.80
CA TYR A 56 -16.06 9.82 -1.94
C TYR A 56 -16.82 8.82 -2.82
N LEU A 57 -16.27 7.62 -3.00
CA LEU A 57 -16.84 6.58 -3.86
C LEU A 57 -17.79 5.62 -3.11
N GLY A 58 -17.98 5.79 -1.79
CA GLY A 58 -18.82 4.93 -0.96
C GLY A 58 -18.32 3.48 -0.93
N LEU A 59 -17.02 3.29 -0.69
CA LEU A 59 -16.37 1.98 -0.69
C LEU A 59 -16.12 1.42 0.72
N GLU A 60 -16.57 2.08 1.79
CA GLU A 60 -16.27 1.73 3.18
C GLU A 60 -16.66 0.28 3.52
N ASP A 61 -17.76 -0.23 2.95
CA ASP A 61 -18.24 -1.59 3.23
C ASP A 61 -17.24 -2.67 2.78
N TYR A 62 -16.41 -2.40 1.79
CA TYR A 62 -15.34 -3.33 1.37
C TYR A 62 -14.23 -3.43 2.41
N PHE A 63 -13.94 -2.34 3.12
CA PHE A 63 -12.85 -2.23 4.08
C PHE A 63 -13.28 -2.49 5.53
N THR A 64 -14.59 -2.48 5.78
CA THR A 64 -15.16 -2.83 7.10
C THR A 64 -15.58 -4.29 7.20
N GLY A 65 -15.52 -5.07 6.10
CA GLY A 65 -15.98 -6.45 6.03
C GLY A 65 -17.51 -6.60 5.98
N LYS A 66 -18.25 -5.51 5.69
CA LYS A 66 -19.72 -5.54 5.58
C LYS A 66 -20.22 -5.94 4.20
N LYS A 67 -19.36 -5.80 3.19
CA LYS A 67 -19.70 -6.16 1.82
C LYS A 67 -19.68 -7.67 1.64
N ALA A 68 -20.80 -8.26 1.21
CA ALA A 68 -20.90 -9.69 0.94
C ALA A 68 -19.84 -10.16 -0.07
N GLY A 69 -19.09 -11.21 0.28
CA GLY A 69 -17.97 -11.72 -0.50
C GLY A 69 -16.63 -11.01 -0.28
N TYR A 70 -16.58 -10.01 0.61
CA TYR A 70 -15.38 -9.23 0.97
C TYR A 70 -15.20 -9.15 2.49
N GLU A 71 -15.66 -10.15 3.22
CA GLU A 71 -15.55 -10.21 4.68
C GLU A 71 -14.09 -10.32 5.13
N GLU A 72 -13.26 -10.98 4.31
CA GLU A 72 -11.80 -11.06 4.48
C GLU A 72 -11.13 -10.67 3.17
N ILE A 73 -10.30 -9.63 3.21
CA ILE A 73 -9.58 -9.13 2.03
C ILE A 73 -8.08 -9.06 2.29
N THR A 74 -7.32 -9.21 1.21
CA THR A 74 -5.91 -8.79 1.17
C THR A 74 -5.82 -7.54 0.33
N PHE A 75 -5.37 -6.45 0.92
CA PHE A 75 -5.34 -5.16 0.26
C PHE A 75 -3.90 -4.64 0.08
N PHE A 76 -3.54 -4.36 -1.16
CA PHE A 76 -2.25 -3.74 -1.54
C PHE A 76 -2.41 -2.23 -1.66
N GLY A 77 -2.61 -1.55 -0.53
CA GLY A 77 -2.99 -0.14 -0.48
C GLY A 77 -1.97 0.82 -1.09
N PRO A 78 -2.39 1.67 -2.04
CA PRO A 78 -1.55 2.75 -2.53
C PRO A 78 -1.42 3.85 -1.46
N THR A 79 -0.19 4.19 -1.10
CA THR A 79 0.09 5.26 -0.14
C THR A 79 -0.20 6.64 -0.73
N ASN A 80 -0.29 7.67 0.12
CA ASN A 80 -0.40 9.08 -0.28
C ASN A 80 0.61 9.47 -1.36
N HIS A 81 1.84 8.96 -1.25
CA HIS A 81 2.88 9.24 -2.23
C HIS A 81 2.57 8.61 -3.60
N SER A 82 2.10 7.37 -3.62
CA SER A 82 1.72 6.65 -4.85
C SER A 82 0.54 7.32 -5.55
N ILE A 83 -0.48 7.70 -4.77
CA ILE A 83 -1.66 8.42 -5.28
C ILE A 83 -1.27 9.78 -5.85
N ARG A 84 -0.43 10.55 -5.15
CA ARG A 84 0.07 11.84 -5.64
C ARG A 84 0.82 11.69 -6.96
N ARG A 85 1.67 10.68 -7.08
CA ARG A 85 2.36 10.40 -8.35
C ARG A 85 1.38 10.12 -9.47
N LYS A 86 0.33 9.31 -9.21
CA LYS A 86 -0.70 8.99 -10.20
C LYS A 86 -1.45 10.24 -10.67
N ILE A 87 -1.83 11.13 -9.76
CA ILE A 87 -2.49 12.40 -10.08
C ILE A 87 -1.58 13.29 -10.95
N TYR A 88 -0.31 13.39 -10.61
CA TYR A 88 0.67 14.24 -11.30
C TYR A 88 1.22 13.63 -12.61
N GLU A 89 0.86 12.41 -12.96
CA GLU A 89 1.08 11.88 -14.31
C GLU A 89 0.21 12.60 -15.37
N LYS A 90 -0.90 13.20 -14.94
CA LYS A 90 -1.81 13.94 -15.81
C LYS A 90 -1.42 15.42 -15.86
N TYR A 91 -0.74 15.79 -16.93
CA TYR A 91 -0.30 17.17 -17.17
C TYR A 91 -0.35 17.52 -18.66
N THR A 92 -0.36 18.81 -18.94
CA THR A 92 -0.16 19.39 -20.27
C THR A 92 1.06 20.31 -20.26
N TRP A 93 1.48 20.75 -21.44
CA TRP A 93 2.56 21.72 -21.56
C TRP A 93 1.98 23.11 -21.82
N SER A 94 2.45 24.11 -21.07
CA SER A 94 2.15 25.50 -21.33
C SER A 94 2.90 26.01 -22.56
N ALA A 95 2.53 27.19 -23.08
CA ALA A 95 3.26 27.87 -24.15
C ALA A 95 4.73 28.17 -23.81
N THR A 96 5.07 28.20 -22.53
CA THR A 96 6.44 28.41 -22.00
C THR A 96 7.15 27.08 -21.65
N TRP A 97 6.69 25.96 -22.16
CA TRP A 97 7.24 24.62 -21.92
C TRP A 97 7.32 24.21 -20.43
N GLN A 98 6.39 24.71 -19.63
CA GLN A 98 6.24 24.29 -18.23
C GLN A 98 5.12 23.26 -18.11
N LYS A 99 5.29 22.28 -17.20
CA LYS A 99 4.23 21.31 -16.87
C LYS A 99 3.10 22.02 -16.13
N VAL A 100 1.88 21.85 -16.65
CA VAL A 100 0.65 22.29 -16.00
C VAL A 100 -0.14 21.01 -15.65
N TYR A 101 -0.24 20.73 -14.36
CA TYR A 101 -0.97 19.56 -13.88
C TYR A 101 -2.47 19.75 -14.05
N LEU A 102 -3.17 18.70 -14.49
CA LEU A 102 -4.61 18.74 -14.75
C LEU A 102 -5.40 18.67 -13.44
N TYR A 103 -4.85 17.99 -12.43
CA TYR A 103 -5.51 17.79 -11.14
C TYR A 103 -4.56 18.16 -10.01
N HIS A 104 -5.12 18.78 -8.96
CA HIS A 104 -4.37 19.21 -7.77
C HIS A 104 -4.85 18.50 -6.50
N SER A 105 -5.96 17.75 -6.60
CA SER A 105 -6.53 17.00 -5.48
C SER A 105 -7.09 15.65 -5.94
N VAL A 106 -7.32 14.74 -4.97
CA VAL A 106 -7.98 13.45 -5.22
C VAL A 106 -9.39 13.67 -5.77
N LYS A 107 -10.13 14.63 -5.25
CA LYS A 107 -11.51 14.93 -5.70
C LYS A 107 -11.54 15.37 -7.15
N GLU A 108 -10.69 16.34 -7.52
CA GLU A 108 -10.56 16.77 -8.92
C GLU A 108 -10.18 15.61 -9.86
N PHE A 109 -9.31 14.71 -9.40
CA PHE A 109 -8.94 13.52 -10.16
C PHE A 109 -10.15 12.59 -10.36
N ILE A 110 -10.96 12.34 -9.32
CA ILE A 110 -12.16 11.50 -9.43
C ILE A 110 -13.18 12.13 -10.38
N GLU A 111 -13.42 13.43 -10.23
CA GLU A 111 -14.38 14.16 -11.08
C GLU A 111 -13.94 14.21 -12.55
N GLY A 112 -12.63 14.34 -12.81
CA GLY A 112 -12.08 14.43 -14.15
C GLY A 112 -11.90 13.10 -14.86
N GLU A 113 -11.47 12.04 -14.17
CA GLU A 113 -11.28 10.70 -14.76
C GLU A 113 -12.56 9.84 -14.71
N GLY A 114 -13.52 10.20 -13.84
CA GLY A 114 -14.79 9.51 -13.63
C GLY A 114 -14.79 8.55 -12.45
N GLU A 115 -15.91 8.53 -11.73
CA GLU A 115 -16.07 7.72 -10.50
C GLU A 115 -15.90 6.23 -10.76
N GLU A 116 -16.46 5.71 -11.86
CA GLU A 116 -16.38 4.28 -12.15
C GLU A 116 -14.94 3.83 -12.43
N TYR A 117 -14.17 4.62 -13.18
CA TYR A 117 -12.75 4.35 -13.37
C TYR A 117 -11.99 4.34 -12.04
N CYS A 118 -12.24 5.33 -11.19
CA CYS A 118 -11.58 5.43 -9.88
C CYS A 118 -12.02 4.30 -8.94
N ARG A 119 -13.28 3.88 -9.00
CA ARG A 119 -13.80 2.72 -8.26
C ARG A 119 -13.06 1.44 -8.65
N GLN A 120 -12.97 1.15 -9.95
CA GLN A 120 -12.24 -0.01 -10.46
C GLN A 120 -10.75 0.05 -10.10
N LEU A 121 -10.15 1.24 -10.17
CA LEU A 121 -8.76 1.46 -9.78
C LEU A 121 -8.51 1.04 -8.31
N ILE A 122 -9.33 1.50 -7.36
CA ILE A 122 -9.18 1.14 -5.96
C ILE A 122 -9.50 -0.34 -5.72
N LEU A 123 -10.57 -0.88 -6.28
CA LEU A 123 -10.95 -2.28 -6.11
C LEU A 123 -9.96 -3.26 -6.74
N SER A 124 -9.17 -2.84 -7.72
CA SER A 124 -8.10 -3.68 -8.30
C SER A 124 -6.93 -3.96 -7.34
N HIS A 125 -6.91 -3.30 -6.19
CA HIS A 125 -5.93 -3.52 -5.12
C HIS A 125 -6.39 -4.52 -4.04
N ILE A 126 -7.59 -5.05 -4.15
CA ILE A 126 -8.16 -6.07 -3.25
C ILE A 126 -7.93 -7.47 -3.80
#